data_b35ed01ae912c0e924307d633663e301
#
_entry.id   b35ed01ae912c0e924307d633663e301
#
_cell.length_a   1.000
_cell.length_b   1.000
_cell.length_c   1.000
_cell.angle_alpha   90.00
_cell.angle_beta   90.00
_cell.angle_gamma   90.00
#
_symmetry.space_group_name_H-M   'P 1'
#
loop_
_entity.id
_entity.type
_entity.pdbx_description
1 polymer ?
#
loop_
_entity_poly.entity_id
_entity_poly.type
_entity_poly.pdbx_seq_one_letter_code
_entity_poly.pdbx_strand_id
1 'polypeptide(L)'
;MCGIAAIFNIKSDVSALRPKALAMSKKIRHRGPDWSGIYCGKSAILAHERLSIVDPESGGQPLFSPDRKQILAVNGEIYNHRDIRQRYEGKYDFATGSDCEVILALYRDKGIDFLEDLNGIFAFALYDEETDDFLIARDPIGVIPLYIGHDNEGRVYCASELKALEGFCDEYEPFLPGHYYRGSEGKMVRWYKRDWMSYDAVKDNTADVKALHDALEDAVRRQLMSDVPYGVLLSGGLDSSVISAIAKKFAARRIETDDKKEAWWPQLHSFAVGLKGAPDLAKAREVADYIGTVHHEINYTIQEGLDAVRDAIYFIETYDVTTVRASTPMYLLARVIKSMGIKMVLSGEGADEVFGGYLYFHKAPDARAFHEETVRKLSKLHLYDCLRANKSLSAWGVEGRVPFLDKEFLDVAMRLNPEAKMCPGKTIEKRIVREAFADMLPESVAWRQKEQFSDGVGYSWIDTLKEVTAVAVTDEQMAHAAERFPINPPQNKEEYYYRTIFEGYFPSDSAARSVPSVPSVACSTAEALAWDASFRGVNDPSGRAVAGVHDDAYSKEHTEKANTI
;
A
#
# COMPACT_ATOMS: atom_id res chain seq x y z
N MET A 1 -4.71 -7.33 7.93
CA MET A 1 -4.22 -7.98 6.69
C MET A 1 -3.68 -9.35 7.00
N CYS A 2 -4.17 -10.33 6.27
CA CYS A 2 -3.80 -11.73 6.42
C CYS A 2 -2.43 -12.05 5.81
N GLY A 3 -2.01 -13.30 5.91
CA GLY A 3 -0.87 -13.86 5.19
C GLY A 3 -1.29 -15.13 4.46
N ILE A 4 -0.90 -15.28 3.20
CA ILE A 4 -1.10 -16.51 2.42
C ILE A 4 0.24 -17.10 2.01
N ALA A 5 0.31 -18.43 1.97
CA ALA A 5 1.42 -19.18 1.38
C ALA A 5 0.84 -20.44 0.72
N ALA A 6 1.21 -20.69 -0.53
CA ALA A 6 0.71 -21.85 -1.26
C ALA A 6 1.80 -22.51 -2.10
N ILE A 7 1.62 -23.80 -2.37
CA ILE A 7 2.46 -24.62 -3.24
C ILE A 7 1.52 -25.39 -4.17
N PHE A 8 1.76 -25.30 -5.47
CA PHE A 8 0.97 -25.92 -6.53
C PHE A 8 1.81 -26.82 -7.43
N ASN A 9 1.15 -27.58 -8.31
CA ASN A 9 1.79 -28.53 -9.22
C ASN A 9 2.63 -29.61 -8.50
N ILE A 10 2.16 -30.05 -7.33
CA ILE A 10 2.83 -31.08 -6.56
C ILE A 10 2.57 -32.44 -7.22
N LYS A 11 3.61 -33.07 -7.74
CA LYS A 11 3.57 -34.39 -8.40
C LYS A 11 3.97 -35.55 -7.47
N SER A 12 4.51 -35.22 -6.31
CA SER A 12 4.92 -36.16 -5.26
C SER A 12 3.85 -36.25 -4.18
N ASP A 13 4.11 -37.02 -3.12
CA ASP A 13 3.23 -37.04 -1.95
C ASP A 13 3.15 -35.65 -1.31
N VAL A 14 1.96 -35.06 -1.36
CA VAL A 14 1.65 -33.74 -0.79
C VAL A 14 1.97 -33.69 0.71
N SER A 15 1.79 -34.79 1.43
CA SER A 15 2.06 -34.84 2.87
C SER A 15 3.52 -34.57 3.21
N ALA A 16 4.44 -34.92 2.32
CA ALA A 16 5.88 -34.65 2.47
C ALA A 16 6.23 -33.16 2.41
N LEU A 17 5.43 -32.34 1.70
CA LEU A 17 5.64 -30.90 1.57
C LEU A 17 4.89 -30.08 2.64
N ARG A 18 4.00 -30.71 3.41
CA ARG A 18 3.25 -30.01 4.48
C ARG A 18 4.15 -29.30 5.50
N PRO A 19 5.26 -29.91 6.00
CA PRO A 19 6.19 -29.20 6.90
C PRO A 19 6.82 -27.95 6.25
N LYS A 20 7.13 -28.01 4.94
CA LYS A 20 7.65 -26.88 4.16
C LYS A 20 6.62 -25.74 4.11
N ALA A 21 5.38 -26.03 3.74
CA ALA A 21 4.31 -25.05 3.71
C ALA A 21 4.04 -24.41 5.09
N LEU A 22 4.09 -25.19 6.16
CA LEU A 22 3.99 -24.68 7.54
C LEU A 22 5.18 -23.78 7.91
N ALA A 23 6.39 -24.08 7.45
CA ALA A 23 7.56 -23.23 7.67
C ALA A 23 7.44 -21.91 6.92
N MET A 24 6.94 -21.92 5.68
CA MET A 24 6.60 -20.71 4.89
C MET A 24 5.54 -19.87 5.64
N SER A 25 4.44 -20.46 6.06
CA SER A 25 3.35 -19.80 6.79
C SER A 25 3.84 -19.13 8.08
N LYS A 26 4.70 -19.80 8.84
CA LYS A 26 5.32 -19.25 10.07
C LYS A 26 6.06 -17.93 9.82
N LYS A 27 6.67 -17.75 8.65
CA LYS A 27 7.41 -16.51 8.31
C LYS A 27 6.50 -15.29 8.22
N ILE A 28 5.21 -15.49 7.96
CA ILE A 28 4.22 -14.43 7.75
C ILE A 28 3.13 -14.39 8.84
N ARG A 29 3.31 -15.11 9.94
CA ARG A 29 2.33 -15.18 11.04
C ARG A 29 2.06 -13.82 11.71
N HIS A 30 3.02 -12.91 11.71
CA HIS A 30 2.86 -11.56 12.22
C HIS A 30 1.74 -10.77 11.52
N ARG A 31 1.45 -11.08 10.25
CA ARG A 31 0.38 -10.45 9.49
C ARG A 31 -1.01 -10.83 10.02
N GLY A 32 -1.18 -12.08 10.39
CA GLY A 32 -2.46 -12.62 10.84
C GLY A 32 -2.34 -13.47 12.09
N PRO A 33 -2.19 -12.85 13.26
CA PRO A 33 -1.91 -13.56 14.51
C PRO A 33 -3.13 -14.24 15.14
N ASP A 34 -4.34 -14.03 14.60
CA ASP A 34 -5.58 -14.47 15.25
C ASP A 34 -5.89 -15.95 14.97
N TRP A 35 -5.56 -16.46 13.77
CA TRP A 35 -5.85 -17.84 13.38
C TRP A 35 -4.90 -18.30 12.28
N SER A 36 -4.61 -19.62 12.27
CA SER A 36 -3.85 -20.28 11.21
C SER A 36 -4.64 -21.44 10.63
N GLY A 37 -4.71 -21.54 9.31
CA GLY A 37 -5.36 -22.64 8.60
C GLY A 37 -4.46 -23.21 7.52
N ILE A 38 -4.61 -24.51 7.24
CA ILE A 38 -3.91 -25.19 6.16
C ILE A 38 -4.82 -26.22 5.49
N TYR A 39 -4.80 -26.23 4.17
CA TYR A 39 -5.41 -27.27 3.34
C TYR A 39 -4.31 -28.01 2.59
N CYS A 40 -4.42 -29.34 2.52
CA CYS A 40 -3.56 -30.21 1.73
C CYS A 40 -4.47 -31.04 0.81
N GLY A 41 -4.41 -30.73 -0.47
CA GLY A 41 -5.20 -31.39 -1.53
C GLY A 41 -4.40 -32.42 -2.31
N LYS A 42 -4.86 -32.69 -3.55
CA LYS A 42 -4.25 -33.66 -4.44
C LYS A 42 -2.87 -33.20 -4.95
N SER A 43 -2.78 -31.96 -5.44
CA SER A 43 -1.57 -31.38 -6.02
C SER A 43 -1.26 -29.97 -5.49
N ALA A 44 -1.94 -29.54 -4.41
CA ALA A 44 -1.80 -28.21 -3.85
C ALA A 44 -1.81 -28.22 -2.31
N ILE A 45 -1.09 -27.26 -1.72
CA ILE A 45 -1.16 -26.88 -0.32
C ILE A 45 -1.43 -25.40 -0.24
N LEU A 46 -2.45 -25.00 0.53
CA LEU A 46 -2.77 -23.60 0.82
C LEU A 46 -2.70 -23.38 2.32
N ALA A 47 -1.90 -22.43 2.77
CA ALA A 47 -1.79 -22.02 4.16
C ALA A 47 -2.19 -20.55 4.32
N HIS A 48 -2.86 -20.24 5.43
CA HIS A 48 -3.40 -18.93 5.71
C HIS A 48 -3.14 -18.53 7.17
N GLU A 49 -2.64 -17.31 7.37
CA GLU A 49 -2.52 -16.64 8.66
C GLU A 49 -3.52 -15.50 8.70
N ARG A 50 -4.49 -15.55 9.61
CA ARG A 50 -5.66 -14.67 9.61
C ARG A 50 -5.53 -13.51 10.58
N LEU A 51 -5.79 -12.29 10.10
CA LEU A 51 -6.21 -11.14 10.89
C LEU A 51 -7.73 -10.99 10.74
N SER A 52 -8.45 -11.22 11.81
CA SER A 52 -9.93 -11.23 11.80
C SER A 52 -10.45 -9.80 11.91
N ILE A 53 -10.99 -9.26 10.81
CA ILE A 53 -11.58 -7.92 10.72
C ILE A 53 -13.06 -8.03 10.35
N VAL A 54 -13.39 -8.74 9.27
CA VAL A 54 -14.76 -9.05 8.85
C VAL A 54 -15.05 -10.49 9.21
N ASP A 55 -16.23 -10.73 9.80
CA ASP A 55 -16.69 -12.04 10.27
C ASP A 55 -15.66 -12.78 11.16
N PRO A 56 -15.31 -12.26 12.34
CA PRO A 56 -14.33 -12.89 13.22
C PRO A 56 -14.69 -14.32 13.61
N GLU A 57 -15.98 -14.67 13.66
CA GLU A 57 -16.48 -15.93 14.18
C GLU A 57 -16.42 -17.07 13.16
N SER A 58 -16.91 -16.85 11.92
CA SER A 58 -17.08 -17.95 10.94
C SER A 58 -16.11 -17.85 9.74
N GLY A 59 -15.46 -16.73 9.49
CA GLY A 59 -14.60 -16.47 8.33
C GLY A 59 -13.23 -17.15 8.37
N GLY A 60 -13.07 -18.30 9.01
CA GLY A 60 -11.81 -19.06 9.03
C GLY A 60 -11.38 -19.48 7.62
N GLN A 61 -10.07 -19.30 7.30
CA GLN A 61 -9.52 -19.61 5.97
C GLN A 61 -8.50 -20.77 6.05
N PRO A 62 -8.28 -21.54 4.97
CA PRO A 62 -8.86 -21.40 3.62
C PRO A 62 -10.38 -21.57 3.58
N LEU A 63 -11.05 -20.80 2.69
CA LEU A 63 -12.48 -20.90 2.43
C LEU A 63 -12.76 -22.01 1.42
N PHE A 64 -13.97 -22.59 1.47
CA PHE A 64 -14.39 -23.69 0.61
C PHE A 64 -15.70 -23.37 -0.10
N SER A 65 -15.83 -23.79 -1.36
CA SER A 65 -17.13 -23.85 -2.02
C SER A 65 -18.07 -24.84 -1.30
N PRO A 66 -19.41 -24.76 -1.50
CA PRO A 66 -20.37 -25.65 -0.85
C PRO A 66 -20.09 -27.14 -1.05
N ASP A 67 -19.61 -27.54 -2.22
CA ASP A 67 -19.20 -28.91 -2.56
C ASP A 67 -17.74 -29.22 -2.18
N ARG A 68 -17.03 -28.23 -1.59
CA ARG A 68 -15.64 -28.30 -1.14
C ARG A 68 -14.60 -28.59 -2.23
N LYS A 69 -14.92 -28.32 -3.49
CA LYS A 69 -14.01 -28.56 -4.62
C LYS A 69 -13.15 -27.36 -4.97
N GLN A 70 -13.60 -26.16 -4.70
CA GLN A 70 -12.79 -24.95 -4.83
C GLN A 70 -12.34 -24.50 -3.42
N ILE A 71 -11.05 -24.26 -3.29
CA ILE A 71 -10.38 -23.89 -2.04
C ILE A 71 -9.67 -22.55 -2.26
N LEU A 72 -9.90 -21.61 -1.35
CA LEU A 72 -9.48 -20.23 -1.49
C LEU A 72 -8.75 -19.73 -0.25
N ALA A 73 -7.56 -19.20 -0.44
CA ALA A 73 -6.82 -18.43 0.57
C ALA A 73 -6.66 -16.98 0.08
N VAL A 74 -7.18 -16.01 0.85
CA VAL A 74 -7.19 -14.58 0.49
C VAL A 74 -6.50 -13.75 1.57
N ASN A 75 -5.65 -12.83 1.15
CA ASN A 75 -5.20 -11.70 1.95
C ASN A 75 -5.81 -10.44 1.34
N GLY A 76 -6.74 -9.80 2.03
CA GLY A 76 -7.40 -8.59 1.55
C GLY A 76 -8.86 -8.50 1.96
N GLU A 77 -9.55 -7.53 1.36
CA GLU A 77 -10.94 -7.18 1.61
C GLU A 77 -11.66 -6.93 0.28
N ILE A 78 -12.89 -7.42 0.16
CA ILE A 78 -13.77 -7.21 -1.01
C ILE A 78 -14.89 -6.25 -0.61
N TYR A 79 -14.76 -4.98 -0.95
CA TYR A 79 -15.63 -3.91 -0.48
C TYR A 79 -17.07 -3.98 -1.02
N ASN A 80 -17.27 -4.52 -2.22
CA ASN A 80 -18.58 -4.69 -2.83
C ASN A 80 -19.20 -6.08 -2.61
N HIS A 81 -18.74 -6.84 -1.60
CA HIS A 81 -19.21 -8.20 -1.33
C HIS A 81 -20.72 -8.29 -1.08
N ARG A 82 -21.33 -7.27 -0.48
CA ARG A 82 -22.77 -7.27 -0.17
C ARG A 82 -23.62 -7.27 -1.43
N ASP A 83 -23.27 -6.45 -2.42
CA ASP A 83 -23.96 -6.39 -3.71
C ASP A 83 -23.78 -7.70 -4.48
N ILE A 84 -22.60 -8.31 -4.37
CA ILE A 84 -22.33 -9.61 -4.97
C ILE A 84 -23.18 -10.68 -4.28
N ARG A 85 -23.19 -10.74 -2.94
CA ARG A 85 -24.05 -11.69 -2.20
C ARG A 85 -25.51 -11.56 -2.57
N GLN A 86 -26.04 -10.35 -2.70
CA GLN A 86 -27.42 -10.11 -3.12
C GLN A 86 -27.70 -10.67 -4.52
N ARG A 87 -26.77 -10.50 -5.48
CA ARG A 87 -26.90 -11.07 -6.85
C ARG A 87 -26.89 -12.60 -6.89
N TYR A 88 -26.29 -13.22 -5.89
CA TYR A 88 -26.17 -14.68 -5.78
C TYR A 88 -27.12 -15.30 -4.74
N GLU A 89 -28.06 -14.51 -4.19
CA GLU A 89 -29.10 -15.02 -3.29
C GLU A 89 -29.92 -16.12 -4.00
N GLY A 90 -30.05 -17.28 -3.34
CA GLY A 90 -30.71 -18.48 -3.90
C GLY A 90 -29.94 -19.20 -5.02
N LYS A 91 -28.73 -18.73 -5.39
CA LYS A 91 -27.87 -19.37 -6.41
C LYS A 91 -26.59 -19.97 -5.84
N TYR A 92 -26.13 -19.45 -4.72
CA TYR A 92 -24.93 -19.91 -4.03
C TYR A 92 -25.16 -19.90 -2.52
N ASP A 93 -24.85 -21.01 -1.86
CA ASP A 93 -25.00 -21.18 -0.42
C ASP A 93 -23.72 -20.72 0.30
N PHE A 94 -23.69 -19.45 0.71
CA PHE A 94 -22.57 -18.90 1.47
C PHE A 94 -22.48 -19.53 2.85
N ALA A 95 -21.33 -20.12 3.17
CA ALA A 95 -21.09 -20.82 4.44
C ALA A 95 -20.64 -19.88 5.57
N THR A 96 -20.07 -18.70 5.22
CA THR A 96 -19.52 -17.72 6.16
C THR A 96 -20.07 -16.33 5.93
N GLY A 97 -19.83 -15.41 6.86
CA GLY A 97 -20.06 -13.99 6.69
C GLY A 97 -18.87 -13.24 6.03
N SER A 98 -17.76 -13.97 5.74
CA SER A 98 -16.57 -13.37 5.14
C SER A 98 -16.88 -12.69 3.80
N ASP A 99 -16.41 -11.47 3.63
CA ASP A 99 -16.47 -10.72 2.38
C ASP A 99 -15.77 -11.45 1.23
N CYS A 100 -14.68 -12.17 1.53
CA CYS A 100 -13.86 -12.86 0.54
C CYS A 100 -14.52 -14.12 -0.06
N GLU A 101 -15.53 -14.70 0.58
CA GLU A 101 -16.20 -15.91 0.08
C GLU A 101 -16.90 -15.67 -1.27
N VAL A 102 -17.25 -14.42 -1.59
CA VAL A 102 -17.88 -14.07 -2.87
C VAL A 102 -16.99 -14.40 -4.08
N ILE A 103 -15.68 -14.50 -3.90
CA ILE A 103 -14.73 -14.92 -4.95
C ILE A 103 -15.07 -16.32 -5.44
N LEU A 104 -15.42 -17.25 -4.54
CA LEU A 104 -15.79 -18.62 -4.90
C LEU A 104 -17.09 -18.66 -5.72
N ALA A 105 -18.10 -17.87 -5.33
CA ALA A 105 -19.35 -17.77 -6.07
C ALA A 105 -19.15 -17.21 -7.49
N LEU A 106 -18.37 -16.14 -7.60
CA LEU A 106 -18.04 -15.49 -8.87
C LEU A 106 -17.21 -16.41 -9.77
N TYR A 107 -16.17 -17.08 -9.23
CA TYR A 107 -15.33 -17.99 -10.00
C TYR A 107 -16.14 -19.14 -10.61
N ARG A 108 -17.09 -19.72 -9.87
CA ARG A 108 -17.95 -20.79 -10.36
C ARG A 108 -18.88 -20.34 -11.49
N ASP A 109 -19.34 -19.09 -11.46
CA ASP A 109 -20.28 -18.56 -12.46
C ASP A 109 -19.57 -18.05 -13.72
N LYS A 110 -18.45 -17.35 -13.57
CA LYS A 110 -17.82 -16.58 -14.64
C LYS A 110 -16.40 -17.04 -15.02
N GLY A 111 -15.86 -18.05 -14.34
CA GLY A 111 -14.46 -18.42 -14.56
C GLY A 111 -13.53 -17.26 -14.24
N ILE A 112 -12.56 -16.96 -15.13
CA ILE A 112 -11.55 -15.91 -14.91
C ILE A 112 -12.11 -14.48 -15.04
N ASP A 113 -13.19 -14.30 -15.79
CA ASP A 113 -13.75 -12.97 -16.11
C ASP A 113 -14.34 -12.26 -14.89
N PHE A 114 -14.52 -12.97 -13.78
CA PHE A 114 -15.04 -12.40 -12.54
C PHE A 114 -14.15 -11.33 -11.91
N LEU A 115 -12.84 -11.30 -12.21
CA LEU A 115 -11.89 -10.37 -11.59
C LEU A 115 -12.30 -8.90 -11.75
N GLU A 116 -12.95 -8.57 -12.87
CA GLU A 116 -13.48 -7.23 -13.12
C GLU A 116 -14.65 -6.85 -12.20
N ASP A 117 -15.40 -7.81 -11.67
CA ASP A 117 -16.51 -7.56 -10.74
C ASP A 117 -16.04 -7.18 -9.33
N LEU A 118 -14.80 -7.48 -8.98
CA LEU A 118 -14.28 -7.19 -7.65
C LEU A 118 -13.91 -5.71 -7.48
N ASN A 119 -14.42 -5.09 -6.43
CA ASN A 119 -13.86 -3.85 -5.88
C ASN A 119 -13.30 -4.16 -4.50
N GLY A 120 -11.98 -4.03 -4.35
CA GLY A 120 -11.29 -4.39 -3.12
C GLY A 120 -9.78 -4.28 -3.24
N ILE A 121 -9.12 -4.52 -2.13
CA ILE A 121 -7.67 -4.74 -2.05
C ILE A 121 -7.45 -6.21 -1.77
N PHE A 122 -6.75 -6.93 -2.63
CA PHE A 122 -6.63 -8.38 -2.49
C PHE A 122 -5.41 -8.99 -3.18
N ALA A 123 -4.98 -10.09 -2.60
CA ALA A 123 -4.15 -11.09 -3.23
C ALA A 123 -4.67 -12.46 -2.80
N PHE A 124 -4.90 -13.37 -3.73
CA PHE A 124 -5.43 -14.68 -3.41
C PHE A 124 -4.80 -15.81 -4.20
N ALA A 125 -4.93 -17.00 -3.63
CA ALA A 125 -4.61 -18.28 -4.24
C ALA A 125 -5.86 -19.16 -4.17
N LEU A 126 -6.35 -19.61 -5.31
CA LEU A 126 -7.50 -20.51 -5.46
C LEU A 126 -7.04 -21.81 -6.11
N TYR A 127 -7.42 -22.93 -5.53
CA TYR A 127 -7.21 -24.26 -6.11
C TYR A 127 -8.55 -24.89 -6.44
N ASP A 128 -8.70 -25.36 -7.67
CA ASP A 128 -9.86 -26.12 -8.13
C ASP A 128 -9.49 -27.60 -8.22
N GLU A 129 -10.00 -28.37 -7.29
CA GLU A 129 -9.73 -29.82 -7.18
C GLU A 129 -10.39 -30.63 -8.31
N GLU A 130 -11.47 -30.12 -8.90
CA GLU A 130 -12.19 -30.78 -9.99
C GLU A 130 -11.39 -30.77 -11.30
N THR A 131 -10.77 -29.63 -11.59
CA THR A 131 -9.93 -29.45 -12.79
C THR A 131 -8.47 -29.72 -12.53
N ASP A 132 -8.07 -29.87 -11.25
CA ASP A 132 -6.68 -29.95 -10.79
C ASP A 132 -5.84 -28.74 -11.27
N ASP A 133 -6.45 -27.55 -11.29
CA ASP A 133 -5.85 -26.30 -11.74
C ASP A 133 -5.88 -25.26 -10.60
N PHE A 134 -5.15 -24.18 -10.77
CA PHE A 134 -5.11 -23.11 -9.78
C PHE A 134 -5.09 -21.73 -10.41
N LEU A 135 -5.53 -20.74 -9.63
CA LEU A 135 -5.56 -19.33 -9.98
C LEU A 135 -4.94 -18.51 -8.85
N ILE A 136 -3.94 -17.69 -9.21
CA ILE A 136 -3.37 -16.66 -8.33
C ILE A 136 -3.73 -15.31 -8.95
N ALA A 137 -4.21 -14.35 -8.15
CA ALA A 137 -4.51 -13.01 -8.65
C ALA A 137 -4.24 -11.93 -7.62
N ARG A 138 -4.01 -10.71 -8.09
CA ARG A 138 -3.68 -9.54 -7.29
C ARG A 138 -4.49 -8.34 -7.72
N ASP A 139 -4.85 -7.47 -6.76
CA ASP A 139 -5.62 -6.25 -6.96
C ASP A 139 -5.01 -5.29 -8.01
N PRO A 140 -5.81 -4.33 -8.53
CA PRO A 140 -5.41 -3.43 -9.62
C PRO A 140 -4.10 -2.69 -9.44
N ILE A 141 -3.79 -2.24 -8.22
CA ILE A 141 -2.63 -1.39 -7.90
C ILE A 141 -1.55 -2.16 -7.15
N GLY A 142 -1.88 -3.35 -6.62
CA GLY A 142 -0.99 -4.15 -5.80
C GLY A 142 -0.84 -3.57 -4.39
N VAL A 143 -1.93 -3.08 -3.81
CA VAL A 143 -1.98 -2.64 -2.42
C VAL A 143 -1.62 -3.79 -1.48
N ILE A 144 -2.11 -4.98 -1.80
CA ILE A 144 -1.75 -6.21 -1.08
C ILE A 144 -0.48 -6.81 -1.71
N PRO A 145 0.58 -7.05 -0.92
CA PRO A 145 1.80 -7.66 -1.44
C PRO A 145 1.59 -9.13 -1.79
N LEU A 146 2.22 -9.54 -2.88
CA LEU A 146 2.23 -10.92 -3.34
C LEU A 146 3.51 -11.19 -4.13
N TYR A 147 4.05 -12.39 -3.98
CA TYR A 147 5.21 -12.91 -4.70
C TYR A 147 4.89 -14.28 -5.29
N ILE A 148 5.48 -14.59 -6.44
CA ILE A 148 5.40 -15.89 -7.10
C ILE A 148 6.80 -16.48 -7.22
N GLY A 149 6.92 -17.78 -7.01
CA GLY A 149 8.20 -18.48 -7.12
C GLY A 149 8.06 -19.84 -7.81
N HIS A 150 9.19 -20.35 -8.26
CA HIS A 150 9.28 -21.62 -8.97
C HIS A 150 10.45 -22.45 -8.44
N ASP A 151 10.36 -23.77 -8.59
CA ASP A 151 11.48 -24.66 -8.34
C ASP A 151 11.76 -25.60 -9.52
N ASN A 152 12.88 -26.30 -9.46
CA ASN A 152 13.36 -27.19 -10.51
C ASN A 152 12.47 -28.44 -10.74
N GLU A 153 11.51 -28.71 -9.83
CA GLU A 153 10.53 -29.79 -9.99
C GLU A 153 9.25 -29.30 -10.69
N GLY A 154 9.19 -28.01 -11.07
CA GLY A 154 8.05 -27.40 -11.75
C GLY A 154 6.89 -27.05 -10.80
N ARG A 155 7.13 -27.00 -9.50
CA ARG A 155 6.16 -26.48 -8.54
C ARG A 155 6.09 -24.96 -8.60
N VAL A 156 4.89 -24.42 -8.39
CA VAL A 156 4.63 -22.99 -8.30
C VAL A 156 4.34 -22.63 -6.85
N TYR A 157 5.01 -21.61 -6.37
CA TYR A 157 4.88 -21.09 -5.01
C TYR A 157 4.26 -19.70 -5.07
N CYS A 158 3.39 -19.36 -4.12
CA CYS A 158 3.05 -17.96 -3.90
C CYS A 158 2.99 -17.64 -2.41
N ALA A 159 3.34 -16.40 -2.06
CA ALA A 159 3.28 -15.94 -0.68
C ALA A 159 3.08 -14.42 -0.60
N SER A 160 2.47 -13.97 0.48
CA SER A 160 2.25 -12.54 0.76
C SER A 160 3.55 -11.75 0.92
N GLU A 161 4.61 -12.39 1.40
CA GLU A 161 5.89 -11.76 1.65
C GLU A 161 7.05 -12.61 1.12
N LEU A 162 8.10 -11.94 0.66
CA LEU A 162 9.32 -12.50 0.09
C LEU A 162 9.99 -13.51 1.04
N LYS A 163 10.04 -13.19 2.35
CA LYS A 163 10.64 -14.06 3.38
C LYS A 163 10.03 -15.47 3.46
N ALA A 164 8.80 -15.63 2.98
CA ALA A 164 8.14 -16.93 2.92
C ALA A 164 8.50 -17.74 1.67
N LEU A 165 9.23 -17.14 0.72
CA LEU A 165 9.78 -17.82 -0.46
C LEU A 165 11.31 -17.99 -0.37
N GLU A 166 11.99 -17.10 0.33
CA GLU A 166 13.45 -17.14 0.52
C GLU A 166 13.90 -18.46 1.15
N GLY A 167 14.67 -19.23 0.37
CA GLY A 167 15.15 -20.56 0.76
C GLY A 167 14.09 -21.68 0.67
N PHE A 168 12.90 -21.41 0.13
CA PHE A 168 11.83 -22.39 -0.07
C PHE A 168 11.59 -22.76 -1.53
N CYS A 169 11.97 -21.91 -2.47
CA CYS A 169 11.97 -22.15 -3.91
C CYS A 169 13.28 -21.64 -4.54
N ASP A 170 13.52 -21.96 -5.82
CA ASP A 170 14.79 -21.65 -6.46
C ASP A 170 14.84 -20.22 -6.98
N GLU A 171 13.72 -19.75 -7.53
CA GLU A 171 13.56 -18.37 -8.04
C GLU A 171 12.19 -17.81 -7.64
N TYR A 172 12.12 -16.50 -7.42
CA TYR A 172 10.86 -15.80 -7.16
C TYR A 172 10.96 -14.32 -7.57
N GLU A 173 9.78 -13.72 -7.78
CA GLU A 173 9.64 -12.33 -8.16
C GLU A 173 8.36 -11.72 -7.55
N PRO A 174 8.24 -10.38 -7.46
CA PRO A 174 6.99 -9.73 -7.13
C PRO A 174 5.89 -10.06 -8.16
N PHE A 175 4.71 -10.45 -7.67
CA PHE A 175 3.56 -10.67 -8.54
C PHE A 175 3.00 -9.33 -9.01
N LEU A 176 2.81 -9.16 -10.32
CA LEU A 176 2.43 -7.87 -10.90
C LEU A 176 1.00 -7.44 -10.51
N PRO A 177 0.78 -6.14 -10.21
CA PRO A 177 -0.55 -5.58 -9.96
C PRO A 177 -1.50 -5.78 -11.13
N GLY A 178 -2.79 -6.04 -10.84
CA GLY A 178 -3.80 -6.22 -11.88
C GLY A 178 -3.53 -7.39 -12.83
N HIS A 179 -2.81 -8.41 -12.35
CA HIS A 179 -2.54 -9.63 -13.09
C HIS A 179 -3.13 -10.85 -12.39
N TYR A 180 -3.31 -11.90 -13.17
CA TYR A 180 -3.52 -13.26 -12.69
C TYR A 180 -2.48 -14.22 -13.27
N TYR A 181 -2.31 -15.34 -12.60
CA TYR A 181 -1.56 -16.50 -13.07
C TYR A 181 -2.43 -17.73 -12.93
N ARG A 182 -2.71 -18.42 -14.04
CA ARG A 182 -3.43 -19.69 -14.04
C ARG A 182 -2.47 -20.83 -14.34
N GLY A 183 -2.55 -21.91 -13.58
CA GLY A 183 -1.65 -23.06 -13.70
C GLY A 183 -1.60 -23.65 -15.11
N SER A 184 -2.76 -23.84 -15.74
CA SER A 184 -2.88 -24.36 -17.12
C SER A 184 -2.34 -23.41 -18.19
N GLU A 185 -2.23 -22.09 -17.93
CA GLU A 185 -1.68 -21.10 -18.85
C GLU A 185 -0.16 -20.88 -18.66
N GLY A 186 0.34 -21.10 -17.44
CA GLY A 186 1.76 -21.03 -17.11
C GLY A 186 2.40 -19.65 -17.27
N LYS A 187 1.61 -18.56 -17.18
CA LYS A 187 2.08 -17.19 -17.38
C LYS A 187 1.22 -16.17 -16.61
N MET A 188 1.82 -15.01 -16.28
CA MET A 188 1.05 -13.86 -15.79
C MET A 188 0.31 -13.19 -16.95
N VAL A 189 -0.99 -12.90 -16.74
CA VAL A 189 -1.86 -12.21 -17.70
C VAL A 189 -2.47 -10.99 -17.02
N ARG A 190 -2.39 -9.84 -17.68
CA ARG A 190 -2.96 -8.60 -17.18
C ARG A 190 -4.48 -8.61 -17.40
N TRP A 191 -5.25 -8.56 -16.31
CA TRP A 191 -6.72 -8.46 -16.34
C TRP A 191 -7.20 -7.01 -16.16
N TYR A 192 -6.50 -6.19 -15.38
CA TYR A 192 -6.89 -4.80 -15.13
C TYR A 192 -6.32 -3.87 -16.18
N LYS A 193 -7.17 -3.36 -17.05
CA LYS A 193 -6.84 -2.37 -18.07
C LYS A 193 -7.91 -1.29 -18.09
N ARG A 194 -7.51 -0.03 -18.13
CA ARG A 194 -8.40 1.13 -18.19
C ARG A 194 -7.98 2.06 -19.30
N ASP A 195 -8.95 2.65 -19.97
CA ASP A 195 -8.73 3.65 -21.03
C ASP A 195 -8.03 4.89 -20.52
N TRP A 196 -8.31 5.31 -19.28
CA TRP A 196 -7.64 6.45 -18.64
C TRP A 196 -6.11 6.26 -18.48
N MET A 197 -5.56 5.09 -18.69
CA MET A 197 -4.11 4.89 -18.75
C MET A 197 -3.48 5.57 -19.97
N SER A 198 -4.28 5.93 -20.97
CA SER A 198 -3.87 6.70 -22.13
C SER A 198 -4.28 8.18 -21.99
N TYR A 199 -3.34 9.09 -22.16
CA TYR A 199 -3.62 10.53 -22.16
C TYR A 199 -4.69 10.93 -23.19
N ASP A 200 -4.66 10.33 -24.38
CA ASP A 200 -5.60 10.65 -25.45
C ASP A 200 -7.07 10.31 -25.13
N ALA A 201 -7.29 9.43 -24.15
CA ALA A 201 -8.65 9.11 -23.70
C ALA A 201 -9.20 10.11 -22.64
N VAL A 202 -8.35 10.97 -22.07
CA VAL A 202 -8.74 11.83 -20.94
C VAL A 202 -8.48 13.32 -21.16
N LYS A 203 -7.70 13.69 -22.17
CA LYS A 203 -7.25 15.08 -22.43
C LYS A 203 -8.38 16.09 -22.65
N ASP A 204 -9.51 15.64 -23.17
CA ASP A 204 -10.67 16.49 -23.52
C ASP A 204 -11.81 16.35 -22.47
N ASN A 205 -11.58 15.62 -21.38
CA ASN A 205 -12.57 15.45 -20.34
C ASN A 205 -12.76 16.72 -19.50
N THR A 206 -13.88 16.83 -18.80
CA THR A 206 -14.12 17.89 -17.81
C THR A 206 -13.50 17.54 -16.46
N ALA A 207 -13.22 18.57 -15.66
CA ALA A 207 -12.80 18.45 -14.28
C ALA A 207 -14.03 18.66 -13.37
N ASP A 208 -14.72 17.58 -13.02
CA ASP A 208 -15.89 17.62 -12.15
C ASP A 208 -15.47 17.43 -10.69
N VAL A 209 -15.35 18.55 -9.96
CA VAL A 209 -14.98 18.59 -8.54
C VAL A 209 -16.01 17.88 -7.67
N LYS A 210 -17.30 17.98 -8.01
CA LYS A 210 -18.37 17.29 -7.25
C LYS A 210 -18.31 15.78 -7.43
N ALA A 211 -18.12 15.30 -8.64
CA ALA A 211 -17.97 13.88 -8.90
C ALA A 211 -16.72 13.31 -8.17
N LEU A 212 -15.64 14.07 -8.11
CA LEU A 212 -14.44 13.71 -7.35
C LEU A 212 -14.73 13.61 -5.85
N HIS A 213 -15.42 14.61 -5.29
CA HIS A 213 -15.83 14.63 -3.89
C HIS A 213 -16.67 13.39 -3.54
N ASP A 214 -17.76 13.18 -4.29
CA ASP A 214 -18.70 12.09 -4.04
C ASP A 214 -18.01 10.71 -4.16
N ALA A 215 -17.14 10.54 -5.16
CA ALA A 215 -16.41 9.28 -5.36
C ALA A 215 -15.44 8.97 -4.21
N LEU A 216 -14.74 9.97 -3.65
CA LEU A 216 -13.85 9.74 -2.51
C LEU A 216 -14.64 9.47 -1.23
N GLU A 217 -15.74 10.18 -1.03
CA GLU A 217 -16.64 9.92 0.10
C GLU A 217 -17.17 8.49 0.08
N ASP A 218 -17.62 8.01 -1.08
CA ASP A 218 -18.05 6.63 -1.29
C ASP A 218 -16.94 5.61 -1.07
N ALA A 219 -15.72 5.91 -1.55
CA ALA A 219 -14.56 5.05 -1.34
C ALA A 219 -14.20 4.91 0.14
N VAL A 220 -14.16 6.03 0.89
CA VAL A 220 -13.94 6.00 2.34
C VAL A 220 -15.05 5.21 3.03
N ARG A 221 -16.32 5.52 2.71
CA ARG A 221 -17.47 4.87 3.35
C ARG A 221 -17.42 3.35 3.18
N ARG A 222 -17.20 2.83 1.96
CA ARG A 222 -17.14 1.37 1.73
C ARG A 222 -15.96 0.71 2.44
N GLN A 223 -14.84 1.44 2.60
CA GLN A 223 -13.65 0.94 3.28
C GLN A 223 -13.74 0.99 4.82
N LEU A 224 -14.80 1.56 5.38
CA LEU A 224 -15.07 1.49 6.83
C LEU A 224 -15.70 0.17 7.28
N MET A 225 -16.00 -0.76 6.37
CA MET A 225 -16.57 -2.06 6.75
C MET A 225 -15.63 -2.80 7.72
N SER A 226 -16.11 -3.11 8.92
CA SER A 226 -15.32 -3.76 9.97
C SER A 226 -16.21 -4.24 11.11
N ASP A 227 -15.95 -5.45 11.60
CA ASP A 227 -16.56 -5.98 12.83
C ASP A 227 -15.67 -5.75 14.07
N VAL A 228 -14.56 -5.02 13.91
CA VAL A 228 -13.58 -4.72 14.98
C VAL A 228 -13.24 -3.23 15.01
N PRO A 229 -12.67 -2.72 16.12
CA PRO A 229 -12.25 -1.33 16.22
C PRO A 229 -11.23 -0.92 15.14
N TYR A 230 -11.41 0.28 14.60
CA TYR A 230 -10.53 0.88 13.60
C TYR A 230 -10.19 2.34 13.91
N GLY A 231 -9.21 2.88 13.20
CA GLY A 231 -8.78 4.27 13.34
C GLY A 231 -8.33 4.87 12.01
N VAL A 232 -7.72 6.04 12.08
CA VAL A 232 -7.15 6.74 10.91
C VAL A 232 -5.71 7.17 11.19
N LEU A 233 -4.87 7.12 10.18
CA LEU A 233 -3.54 7.74 10.21
C LEU A 233 -3.70 9.22 9.85
N LEU A 234 -3.25 10.11 10.74
CA LEU A 234 -3.44 11.55 10.60
C LEU A 234 -2.10 12.27 10.79
N SER A 235 -1.44 12.59 9.70
CA SER A 235 -0.15 13.32 9.70
C SER A 235 -0.32 14.85 9.74
N GLY A 236 -1.54 15.37 9.58
CA GLY A 236 -1.79 16.81 9.44
C GLY A 236 -1.52 17.35 8.04
N GLY A 237 -1.17 16.50 7.07
CA GLY A 237 -1.16 16.80 5.66
C GLY A 237 -2.57 16.73 5.05
N LEU A 238 -2.77 17.32 3.85
CA LEU A 238 -4.07 17.36 3.17
C LEU A 238 -4.73 15.98 3.08
N ASP A 239 -4.01 14.99 2.55
CA ASP A 239 -4.55 13.70 2.18
C ASP A 239 -5.08 12.92 3.38
N SER A 240 -4.25 12.79 4.43
CA SER A 240 -4.64 12.14 5.67
C SER A 240 -5.78 12.87 6.39
N SER A 241 -5.81 14.20 6.29
CA SER A 241 -6.84 15.04 6.89
C SER A 241 -8.19 14.87 6.19
N VAL A 242 -8.21 14.83 4.85
CA VAL A 242 -9.42 14.57 4.05
C VAL A 242 -9.99 13.18 4.40
N ILE A 243 -9.17 12.13 4.38
CA ILE A 243 -9.61 10.78 4.74
C ILE A 243 -10.17 10.74 6.16
N SER A 244 -9.49 11.39 7.11
CA SER A 244 -9.93 11.43 8.51
C SER A 244 -11.25 12.18 8.71
N ALA A 245 -11.44 13.30 8.00
CA ALA A 245 -12.66 14.09 8.05
C ALA A 245 -13.87 13.30 7.49
N ILE A 246 -13.70 12.67 6.32
CA ILE A 246 -14.74 11.82 5.73
C ILE A 246 -15.02 10.61 6.62
N ALA A 247 -13.99 9.92 7.11
CA ALA A 247 -14.17 8.78 8.01
C ALA A 247 -14.95 9.18 9.28
N LYS A 248 -14.68 10.35 9.85
CA LYS A 248 -15.41 10.88 11.01
C LYS A 248 -16.90 11.07 10.74
N LYS A 249 -17.28 11.49 9.54
CA LYS A 249 -18.68 11.66 9.12
C LYS A 249 -19.49 10.36 9.27
N PHE A 250 -18.86 9.21 8.99
CA PHE A 250 -19.51 7.90 8.98
C PHE A 250 -19.22 7.03 10.22
N ALA A 251 -18.19 7.34 11.01
CA ALA A 251 -17.68 6.46 12.06
C ALA A 251 -18.66 6.16 13.21
N ALA A 252 -19.72 6.97 13.40
CA ALA A 252 -20.70 6.76 14.45
C ALA A 252 -21.69 5.62 14.15
N ARG A 253 -21.78 5.16 12.92
CA ARG A 253 -22.73 4.14 12.45
C ARG A 253 -22.02 3.00 11.74
N ARG A 254 -22.62 1.82 11.82
CA ARG A 254 -22.13 0.64 11.10
C ARG A 254 -22.65 0.63 9.68
N ILE A 255 -21.77 0.74 8.70
CA ILE A 255 -22.13 0.67 7.29
C ILE A 255 -22.68 -0.71 6.88
N GLU A 256 -22.25 -1.78 7.57
CA GLU A 256 -22.73 -3.16 7.34
C GLU A 256 -24.21 -3.34 7.69
N THR A 257 -24.80 -2.40 8.41
CA THR A 257 -26.23 -2.40 8.77
C THR A 257 -27.01 -1.28 8.11
N ASP A 258 -26.50 -0.73 6.99
CA ASP A 258 -27.07 0.44 6.30
C ASP A 258 -27.30 1.63 7.25
N ASP A 259 -26.30 1.87 8.11
CA ASP A 259 -26.28 2.92 9.14
C ASP A 259 -27.40 2.82 10.21
N LYS A 260 -28.08 1.67 10.32
CA LYS A 260 -29.17 1.46 11.30
C LYS A 260 -28.67 1.19 12.71
N LYS A 261 -27.44 0.68 12.88
CA LYS A 261 -26.84 0.39 14.19
C LYS A 261 -25.68 1.32 14.48
N GLU A 262 -25.47 1.61 15.76
CA GLU A 262 -24.26 2.31 16.21
C GLU A 262 -23.01 1.46 15.97
N ALA A 263 -21.88 2.11 15.70
CA ALA A 263 -20.61 1.46 15.60
C ALA A 263 -20.22 0.83 16.95
N TRP A 264 -19.49 -0.28 16.90
CA TRP A 264 -18.89 -0.88 18.09
C TRP A 264 -17.95 0.08 18.83
N TRP A 265 -17.36 1.01 18.09
CA TRP A 265 -16.42 2.02 18.57
C TRP A 265 -16.86 3.39 18.04
N PRO A 266 -17.79 4.09 18.73
CA PRO A 266 -18.40 5.32 18.20
C PRO A 266 -17.44 6.51 18.15
N GLN A 267 -16.29 6.43 18.83
CA GLN A 267 -15.25 7.44 18.78
C GLN A 267 -14.16 7.04 17.81
N LEU A 268 -13.96 7.84 16.76
CA LEU A 268 -12.87 7.61 15.82
C LEU A 268 -11.53 8.00 16.46
N HIS A 269 -10.60 7.08 16.47
CA HIS A 269 -9.23 7.30 16.93
C HIS A 269 -8.34 7.71 15.75
N SER A 270 -7.52 8.75 15.95
CA SER A 270 -6.52 9.19 14.97
C SER A 270 -5.11 9.08 15.55
N PHE A 271 -4.14 8.77 14.69
CA PHE A 271 -2.77 8.47 15.08
C PHE A 271 -1.78 9.28 14.26
N ALA A 272 -0.84 9.93 14.95
CA ALA A 272 0.31 10.61 14.36
C ALA A 272 1.60 10.11 15.00
N VAL A 273 2.70 10.13 14.25
CA VAL A 273 4.04 9.76 14.74
C VAL A 273 5.07 10.79 14.29
N GLY A 274 6.00 11.09 15.15
CA GLY A 274 7.12 11.99 14.84
C GLY A 274 8.10 12.14 16.00
N LEU A 275 9.23 12.76 15.71
CA LEU A 275 10.13 13.24 16.75
C LEU A 275 9.44 14.33 17.56
N LYS A 276 9.79 14.48 18.81
CA LYS A 276 9.22 15.53 19.68
C LYS A 276 9.40 16.91 19.04
N GLY A 277 8.27 17.60 18.81
CA GLY A 277 8.26 18.91 18.17
C GLY A 277 8.29 18.89 16.64
N ALA A 278 8.09 17.72 16.01
CA ALA A 278 7.95 17.63 14.56
C ALA A 278 6.74 18.46 14.06
N PRO A 279 6.87 19.16 12.92
CA PRO A 279 5.85 20.10 12.44
C PRO A 279 4.51 19.42 12.14
N ASP A 280 4.53 18.19 11.67
CA ASP A 280 3.33 17.43 11.36
C ASP A 280 2.49 17.08 12.60
N LEU A 281 3.12 16.88 13.76
CA LEU A 281 2.39 16.56 15.00
C LEU A 281 1.45 17.70 15.43
N ALA A 282 1.92 18.95 15.33
CA ALA A 282 1.09 20.12 15.65
C ALA A 282 -0.11 20.24 14.70
N LYS A 283 0.10 20.02 13.39
CA LYS A 283 -0.96 20.07 12.40
C LYS A 283 -1.93 18.90 12.52
N ALA A 284 -1.45 17.71 12.85
CA ALA A 284 -2.29 16.57 13.14
C ALA A 284 -3.22 16.84 14.34
N ARG A 285 -2.70 17.46 15.39
CA ARG A 285 -3.48 17.89 16.56
C ARG A 285 -4.57 18.90 16.18
N GLU A 286 -4.21 19.92 15.40
CA GLU A 286 -5.17 20.94 14.93
C GLU A 286 -6.33 20.32 14.15
N VAL A 287 -6.05 19.40 13.22
CA VAL A 287 -7.09 18.67 12.47
C VAL A 287 -7.91 17.78 13.39
N ALA A 288 -7.27 17.04 14.29
CA ALA A 288 -7.95 16.14 15.21
C ALA A 288 -8.95 16.87 16.12
N ASP A 289 -8.55 18.04 16.62
CA ASP A 289 -9.42 18.90 17.45
C ASP A 289 -10.58 19.46 16.61
N TYR A 290 -10.33 19.87 15.36
CA TYR A 290 -11.34 20.39 14.44
C TYR A 290 -12.40 19.35 14.07
N ILE A 291 -12.00 18.14 13.70
CA ILE A 291 -12.93 17.08 13.29
C ILE A 291 -13.47 16.25 14.49
N GLY A 292 -12.90 16.42 15.68
CA GLY A 292 -13.34 15.77 16.91
C GLY A 292 -12.98 14.28 16.98
N THR A 293 -11.72 13.91 16.71
CA THR A 293 -11.21 12.55 16.92
C THR A 293 -10.53 12.42 18.29
N VAL A 294 -10.40 11.17 18.78
CA VAL A 294 -9.52 10.87 19.91
C VAL A 294 -8.11 10.71 19.38
N HIS A 295 -7.30 11.77 19.50
CA HIS A 295 -5.99 11.83 18.89
C HIS A 295 -4.88 11.26 19.76
N HIS A 296 -4.05 10.41 19.16
CA HIS A 296 -2.87 9.81 19.77
C HIS A 296 -1.61 10.29 19.05
N GLU A 297 -0.82 11.08 19.76
CA GLU A 297 0.49 11.52 19.30
C GLU A 297 1.56 10.58 19.83
N ILE A 298 2.26 9.90 18.93
CA ILE A 298 3.32 8.94 19.24
C ILE A 298 4.67 9.61 18.97
N ASN A 299 5.40 9.89 20.03
CA ASN A 299 6.74 10.40 19.94
C ASN A 299 7.75 9.27 20.03
N TYR A 300 8.75 9.27 19.15
CA TYR A 300 9.91 8.39 19.23
C TYR A 300 11.19 9.20 19.31
N THR A 301 12.24 8.61 19.86
CA THR A 301 13.59 9.17 19.88
C THR A 301 14.38 8.73 18.66
N ILE A 302 15.40 9.49 18.28
CA ILE A 302 16.32 9.09 17.19
C ILE A 302 16.92 7.71 17.46
N GLN A 303 17.29 7.41 18.72
CA GLN A 303 17.85 6.10 19.07
C GLN A 303 16.84 4.97 18.85
N GLU A 304 15.59 5.14 19.27
CA GLU A 304 14.53 4.14 18.99
C GLU A 304 14.34 3.93 17.48
N GLY A 305 14.44 5.00 16.69
CA GLY A 305 14.40 4.90 15.23
C GLY A 305 15.59 4.11 14.68
N LEU A 306 16.82 4.41 15.10
CA LEU A 306 18.04 3.70 14.67
C LEU A 306 17.99 2.21 15.04
N ASP A 307 17.54 1.89 16.25
CA ASP A 307 17.40 0.51 16.73
C ASP A 307 16.36 -0.27 15.90
N ALA A 308 15.30 0.40 15.44
CA ALA A 308 14.22 -0.21 14.66
C ALA A 308 14.56 -0.41 13.17
N VAL A 309 15.59 0.23 12.60
CA VAL A 309 15.93 0.16 11.16
C VAL A 309 16.10 -1.29 10.69
N ARG A 310 16.79 -2.12 11.45
CA ARG A 310 17.03 -3.53 11.07
C ARG A 310 15.73 -4.32 10.99
N ASP A 311 14.86 -4.16 11.99
CA ASP A 311 13.55 -4.81 12.03
C ASP A 311 12.66 -4.28 10.91
N ALA A 312 12.64 -2.96 10.69
CA ALA A 312 11.91 -2.35 9.58
C ALA A 312 12.32 -2.98 8.24
N ILE A 313 13.63 -3.06 7.93
CA ILE A 313 14.12 -3.69 6.69
C ILE A 313 13.68 -5.15 6.57
N TYR A 314 13.71 -5.93 7.67
CA TYR A 314 13.23 -7.31 7.67
C TYR A 314 11.74 -7.43 7.32
N PHE A 315 10.90 -6.55 7.88
CA PHE A 315 9.45 -6.61 7.65
C PHE A 315 9.05 -6.03 6.30
N ILE A 316 9.64 -4.89 5.89
CA ILE A 316 9.30 -4.25 4.60
C ILE A 316 9.94 -4.93 3.40
N GLU A 317 11.02 -5.70 3.59
CA GLU A 317 11.70 -6.48 2.54
C GLU A 317 12.21 -5.61 1.38
N THR A 318 12.79 -4.46 1.69
CA THR A 318 13.44 -3.56 0.73
C THR A 318 14.58 -2.82 1.39
N TYR A 319 15.51 -2.32 0.57
CA TYR A 319 16.58 -1.41 0.99
C TYR A 319 16.50 -0.05 0.28
N ASP A 320 15.37 0.24 -0.40
CA ASP A 320 15.13 1.56 -0.96
C ASP A 320 15.16 2.63 0.13
N VAL A 321 15.99 3.66 -0.07
CA VAL A 321 16.29 4.65 0.98
C VAL A 321 15.04 5.36 1.47
N THR A 322 14.21 5.84 0.55
CA THR A 322 12.98 6.57 0.90
C THR A 322 12.01 5.68 1.66
N THR A 323 11.85 4.44 1.20
CA THR A 323 10.96 3.47 1.82
C THR A 323 11.44 3.12 3.23
N VAL A 324 12.75 2.91 3.47
CA VAL A 324 13.29 2.61 4.81
C VAL A 324 13.11 3.80 5.76
N ARG A 325 13.43 5.02 5.31
CA ARG A 325 13.29 6.26 6.11
C ARG A 325 11.85 6.47 6.60
N ALA A 326 10.88 6.23 5.74
CA ALA A 326 9.45 6.40 6.04
C ALA A 326 8.85 5.20 6.78
N SER A 327 9.30 3.97 6.49
CA SER A 327 8.79 2.76 7.13
C SER A 327 9.14 2.67 8.61
N THR A 328 10.31 3.15 9.01
CA THR A 328 10.77 3.01 10.40
C THR A 328 9.84 3.71 11.40
N PRO A 329 9.44 4.99 11.23
CA PRO A 329 8.46 5.61 12.12
C PRO A 329 7.08 4.95 12.00
N MET A 330 6.66 4.51 10.81
CA MET A 330 5.37 3.81 10.65
C MET A 330 5.36 2.43 11.34
N TYR A 331 6.47 1.71 11.34
CA TYR A 331 6.65 0.47 12.09
C TYR A 331 6.49 0.68 13.60
N LEU A 332 7.11 1.75 14.14
CA LEU A 332 6.97 2.13 15.56
C LEU A 332 5.54 2.54 15.90
N LEU A 333 4.87 3.29 15.02
CA LEU A 333 3.48 3.68 15.15
C LEU A 333 2.55 2.47 15.20
N ALA A 334 2.72 1.52 14.29
CA ALA A 334 1.90 0.32 14.19
C ALA A 334 1.94 -0.54 15.48
N ARG A 335 3.08 -0.60 16.15
CA ARG A 335 3.25 -1.25 17.46
C ARG A 335 2.30 -0.67 18.50
N VAL A 336 2.18 0.66 18.56
CA VAL A 336 1.29 1.34 19.50
C VAL A 336 -0.18 1.12 19.12
N ILE A 337 -0.54 1.26 17.86
CA ILE A 337 -1.90 0.98 17.37
C ILE A 337 -2.35 -0.43 17.77
N LYS A 338 -1.47 -1.43 17.54
CA LYS A 338 -1.73 -2.82 17.94
C LYS A 338 -1.95 -2.97 19.45
N SER A 339 -1.15 -2.28 20.26
CA SER A 339 -1.27 -2.35 21.74
C SER A 339 -2.60 -1.82 22.26
N MET A 340 -3.27 -0.97 21.49
CA MET A 340 -4.61 -0.43 21.79
C MET A 340 -5.76 -1.34 21.29
N GLY A 341 -5.46 -2.50 20.72
CA GLY A 341 -6.46 -3.44 20.21
C GLY A 341 -7.08 -3.04 18.87
N ILE A 342 -6.54 -2.03 18.19
CA ILE A 342 -7.02 -1.58 16.88
C ILE A 342 -6.35 -2.46 15.81
N LYS A 343 -7.17 -3.00 14.91
CA LYS A 343 -6.72 -3.94 13.87
C LYS A 343 -6.70 -3.35 12.47
N MET A 344 -7.35 -2.20 12.24
CA MET A 344 -7.44 -1.58 10.93
C MET A 344 -7.33 -0.06 11.04
N VAL A 345 -6.64 0.56 10.09
CA VAL A 345 -6.55 2.02 9.95
C VAL A 345 -6.73 2.42 8.48
N LEU A 346 -7.34 3.61 8.25
CA LEU A 346 -7.36 4.24 6.94
C LEU A 346 -6.16 5.19 6.82
N SER A 347 -5.61 5.28 5.62
CA SER A 347 -4.46 6.12 5.26
C SER A 347 -4.74 6.97 4.03
N GLY A 348 -4.07 8.12 3.92
CA GLY A 348 -4.10 9.00 2.76
C GLY A 348 -3.16 8.62 1.62
N GLU A 349 -2.57 7.41 1.63
CA GLU A 349 -1.66 6.94 0.59
C GLU A 349 -2.32 6.89 -0.79
N GLY A 350 -1.56 7.19 -1.84
CA GLY A 350 -2.02 7.16 -3.22
C GLY A 350 -2.45 8.53 -3.77
N ALA A 351 -2.74 9.50 -2.91
CA ALA A 351 -3.17 10.82 -3.36
C ALA A 351 -2.09 11.56 -4.17
N ASP A 352 -0.83 11.44 -3.78
CA ASP A 352 0.29 12.08 -4.47
C ASP A 352 0.50 11.54 -5.87
N GLU A 353 0.30 10.26 -6.08
CA GLU A 353 0.41 9.59 -7.38
C GLU A 353 -0.73 9.94 -8.32
N VAL A 354 -1.96 10.01 -7.78
CA VAL A 354 -3.17 10.30 -8.56
C VAL A 354 -3.23 11.77 -8.98
N PHE A 355 -2.80 12.69 -8.11
CA PHE A 355 -2.97 14.13 -8.30
C PHE A 355 -1.65 14.89 -8.48
N GLY A 356 -0.52 14.21 -8.66
CA GLY A 356 0.78 14.87 -8.84
C GLY A 356 1.19 15.70 -7.63
N GLY A 357 1.06 15.15 -6.42
CA GLY A 357 1.32 15.88 -5.19
C GLY A 357 2.79 16.03 -4.81
N TYR A 358 3.70 15.30 -5.44
CA TYR A 358 5.13 15.46 -5.24
C TYR A 358 5.63 16.73 -5.90
N LEU A 359 6.55 17.45 -5.25
CA LEU A 359 7.01 18.76 -5.69
C LEU A 359 7.62 18.79 -7.10
N TYR A 360 8.23 17.70 -7.54
CA TYR A 360 8.78 17.63 -8.88
C TYR A 360 7.71 17.72 -10.00
N PHE A 361 6.43 17.44 -9.71
CA PHE A 361 5.34 17.59 -10.68
C PHE A 361 5.10 19.05 -11.11
N HIS A 362 5.55 20.04 -10.30
CA HIS A 362 5.57 21.44 -10.72
C HIS A 362 6.43 21.70 -11.97
N LYS A 363 7.35 20.79 -12.28
CA LYS A 363 8.22 20.85 -13.46
C LYS A 363 7.70 20.06 -14.65
N ALA A 364 6.50 19.48 -14.57
CA ALA A 364 5.89 18.80 -15.70
C ALA A 364 5.73 19.75 -16.89
N PRO A 365 6.30 19.43 -18.08
CA PRO A 365 6.33 20.35 -19.20
C PRO A 365 4.95 20.60 -19.82
N ASP A 366 4.06 19.62 -19.74
CA ASP A 366 2.70 19.65 -20.27
C ASP A 366 1.80 18.61 -19.60
N ALA A 367 0.51 18.66 -19.92
CA ALA A 367 -0.50 17.78 -19.36
C ALA A 367 -0.32 16.29 -19.75
N ARG A 368 0.29 16.01 -20.90
CA ARG A 368 0.61 14.64 -21.32
C ARG A 368 1.70 14.05 -20.43
N ALA A 369 2.81 14.75 -20.28
CA ALA A 369 3.91 14.32 -19.44
C ALA A 369 3.47 14.13 -17.96
N PHE A 370 2.65 15.06 -17.46
CA PHE A 370 2.04 14.96 -16.13
C PHE A 370 1.22 13.68 -16.00
N HIS A 371 0.29 13.44 -16.92
CA HIS A 371 -0.61 12.28 -16.86
C HIS A 371 0.16 10.94 -16.99
N GLU A 372 1.08 10.87 -17.95
CA GLU A 372 1.90 9.67 -18.14
C GLU A 372 2.74 9.35 -16.91
N GLU A 373 3.20 10.39 -16.20
CA GLU A 373 3.93 10.19 -14.94
C GLU A 373 3.02 9.68 -13.82
N THR A 374 1.78 10.20 -13.68
CA THR A 374 0.83 9.65 -12.69
C THR A 374 0.53 8.18 -12.96
N VAL A 375 0.37 7.78 -14.22
CA VAL A 375 0.18 6.37 -14.63
C VAL A 375 1.41 5.53 -14.31
N ARG A 376 2.63 6.01 -14.58
CA ARG A 376 3.89 5.32 -14.24
C ARG A 376 4.02 5.11 -12.72
N LYS A 377 3.73 6.16 -11.94
CA LYS A 377 3.76 6.10 -10.47
C LYS A 377 2.78 5.04 -9.95
N LEU A 378 1.52 5.08 -10.38
CA LEU A 378 0.51 4.09 -9.98
C LEU A 378 0.93 2.66 -10.34
N SER A 379 1.51 2.45 -11.52
CA SER A 379 1.93 1.11 -11.97
C SER A 379 3.06 0.50 -11.14
N LYS A 380 3.88 1.34 -10.48
CA LYS A 380 5.03 0.92 -9.66
C LYS A 380 4.80 1.09 -8.15
N LEU A 381 3.66 1.61 -7.74
CA LEU A 381 3.38 1.98 -6.35
C LEU A 381 3.48 0.78 -5.37
N HIS A 382 3.22 -0.42 -5.88
CA HIS A 382 3.35 -1.68 -5.14
C HIS A 382 4.79 -2.00 -4.68
N LEU A 383 5.81 -1.33 -5.22
CA LEU A 383 7.22 -1.48 -4.84
C LEU A 383 7.67 -0.41 -3.83
N TYR A 384 6.86 0.64 -3.60
CA TYR A 384 7.18 1.80 -2.78
C TYR A 384 6.13 2.03 -1.68
N ASP A 385 5.22 2.99 -1.87
CA ASP A 385 4.33 3.44 -0.81
C ASP A 385 3.27 2.41 -0.42
N CYS A 386 2.73 1.63 -1.36
CA CYS A 386 1.86 0.49 -1.02
C CYS A 386 2.61 -0.57 -0.21
N LEU A 387 3.83 -0.92 -0.62
CA LEU A 387 4.66 -1.88 0.10
C LEU A 387 4.99 -1.37 1.51
N ARG A 388 5.41 -0.10 1.61
CA ARG A 388 5.70 0.57 2.88
C ARG A 388 4.50 0.54 3.82
N ALA A 389 3.37 1.11 3.39
CA ALA A 389 2.17 1.22 4.23
C ALA A 389 1.66 -0.17 4.65
N ASN A 390 1.58 -1.11 3.71
CA ASN A 390 1.12 -2.46 4.00
C ASN A 390 2.03 -3.19 4.99
N LYS A 391 3.33 -3.32 4.67
CA LYS A 391 4.23 -4.17 5.45
C LYS A 391 4.63 -3.57 6.79
N SER A 392 4.74 -2.23 6.91
CA SER A 392 5.01 -1.59 8.21
C SER A 392 3.87 -1.81 9.21
N LEU A 393 2.62 -1.68 8.75
CA LEU A 393 1.44 -1.92 9.58
C LEU A 393 1.27 -3.41 9.90
N SER A 394 1.38 -4.27 8.90
CA SER A 394 1.18 -5.70 9.08
C SER A 394 2.29 -6.40 9.88
N ALA A 395 3.47 -5.78 10.04
CA ALA A 395 4.50 -6.23 10.97
C ALA A 395 3.97 -6.45 12.39
N TRP A 396 2.93 -5.69 12.74
CA TRP A 396 2.24 -5.77 14.05
C TRP A 396 0.80 -6.29 13.93
N GLY A 397 0.40 -6.85 12.79
CA GLY A 397 -0.96 -7.32 12.57
C GLY A 397 -1.99 -6.19 12.60
N VAL A 398 -1.70 -5.09 11.90
CA VAL A 398 -2.63 -4.00 11.64
C VAL A 398 -2.85 -3.90 10.14
N GLU A 399 -4.11 -3.73 9.70
CA GLU A 399 -4.47 -3.52 8.31
C GLU A 399 -4.48 -2.05 7.95
N GLY A 400 -3.86 -1.69 6.82
CA GLY A 400 -3.99 -0.36 6.21
C GLY A 400 -4.92 -0.39 5.01
N ARG A 401 -5.89 0.51 4.97
CA ARG A 401 -6.79 0.76 3.84
C ARG A 401 -6.51 2.11 3.21
N VAL A 402 -6.64 2.19 1.89
CA VAL A 402 -6.14 3.31 1.09
C VAL A 402 -7.22 3.81 0.12
N PRO A 403 -8.19 4.63 0.57
CA PRO A 403 -9.33 5.04 -0.25
C PRO A 403 -8.97 5.76 -1.55
N PHE A 404 -7.85 6.49 -1.61
CA PHE A 404 -7.36 7.10 -2.86
C PHE A 404 -6.96 6.09 -3.93
N LEU A 405 -6.78 4.82 -3.58
CA LEU A 405 -6.48 3.72 -4.51
C LEU A 405 -7.66 2.78 -4.73
N ASP A 406 -8.86 3.16 -4.26
CA ASP A 406 -10.10 2.44 -4.57
C ASP A 406 -10.34 2.40 -6.07
N LYS A 407 -10.73 1.24 -6.62
CA LYS A 407 -10.87 1.02 -8.06
C LYS A 407 -11.87 1.99 -8.72
N GLU A 408 -13.02 2.21 -8.08
CA GLU A 408 -14.05 3.13 -8.61
C GLU A 408 -13.64 4.59 -8.46
N PHE A 409 -12.99 4.94 -7.35
CA PHE A 409 -12.43 6.28 -7.18
C PHE A 409 -11.36 6.58 -8.23
N LEU A 410 -10.45 5.63 -8.50
CA LEU A 410 -9.43 5.78 -9.54
C LEU A 410 -10.06 5.99 -10.93
N ASP A 411 -11.15 5.30 -11.24
CA ASP A 411 -11.86 5.48 -12.50
C ASP A 411 -12.43 6.90 -12.65
N VAL A 412 -12.84 7.56 -11.57
CA VAL A 412 -13.26 8.98 -11.58
C VAL A 412 -12.04 9.91 -11.62
N ALA A 413 -11.10 9.77 -10.70
CA ALA A 413 -9.99 10.70 -10.50
C ALA A 413 -9.01 10.71 -11.69
N MET A 414 -8.74 9.54 -12.28
CA MET A 414 -7.82 9.42 -13.42
C MET A 414 -8.45 9.84 -14.76
N ARG A 415 -9.79 9.89 -14.83
CA ARG A 415 -10.51 10.43 -16.01
C ARG A 415 -10.66 11.95 -16.01
N LEU A 416 -10.36 12.64 -14.92
CA LEU A 416 -10.34 14.10 -14.92
C LEU A 416 -9.32 14.62 -15.93
N ASN A 417 -9.64 15.75 -16.57
CA ASN A 417 -8.69 16.42 -17.46
C ASN A 417 -7.35 16.65 -16.73
N PRO A 418 -6.23 16.13 -17.25
CA PRO A 418 -4.93 16.27 -16.59
C PRO A 418 -4.49 17.72 -16.37
N GLU A 419 -4.92 18.67 -17.22
CA GLU A 419 -4.62 20.11 -17.04
C GLU A 419 -5.16 20.65 -15.71
N ALA A 420 -6.33 20.17 -15.26
CA ALA A 420 -6.93 20.57 -14.00
C ALA A 420 -6.19 20.03 -12.77
N LYS A 421 -5.33 19.04 -12.93
CA LYS A 421 -4.47 18.47 -11.87
C LYS A 421 -3.08 19.10 -11.83
N MET A 422 -2.65 19.75 -12.92
CA MET A 422 -1.34 20.41 -13.00
C MET A 422 -1.22 21.61 -12.06
N CYS A 423 0.02 21.95 -11.73
CA CYS A 423 0.39 23.13 -10.93
C CYS A 423 1.23 24.11 -11.75
N PRO A 424 0.71 24.72 -12.84
CA PRO A 424 1.51 25.65 -13.64
C PRO A 424 1.78 26.94 -12.86
N GLY A 425 3.04 27.35 -12.83
CA GLY A 425 3.47 28.66 -12.33
C GLY A 425 3.22 28.83 -10.83
N LYS A 426 2.13 29.48 -10.46
CA LYS A 426 1.82 29.91 -9.08
C LYS A 426 0.69 29.12 -8.40
N THR A 427 0.30 27.96 -8.93
CA THR A 427 -0.75 27.13 -8.35
C THR A 427 -0.17 26.13 -7.35
N ILE A 428 -0.93 25.86 -6.28
CA ILE A 428 -0.58 24.86 -5.27
C ILE A 428 -0.88 23.45 -5.80
N GLU A 429 -0.07 22.46 -5.42
CA GLU A 429 -0.28 21.05 -5.75
C GLU A 429 -1.63 20.55 -5.20
N LYS A 430 -2.22 19.60 -5.91
CA LYS A 430 -3.52 18.98 -5.57
C LYS A 430 -4.67 19.99 -5.40
N ARG A 431 -4.65 21.10 -6.13
CA ARG A 431 -5.66 22.16 -6.02
C ARG A 431 -7.09 21.62 -6.10
N ILE A 432 -7.37 20.71 -7.04
CA ILE A 432 -8.70 20.14 -7.24
C ILE A 432 -9.20 19.34 -6.00
N VAL A 433 -8.29 18.68 -5.27
CA VAL A 433 -8.62 18.00 -4.01
C VAL A 433 -8.90 19.02 -2.91
N ARG A 434 -8.12 20.11 -2.85
CA ARG A 434 -8.33 21.20 -1.89
C ARG A 434 -9.68 21.86 -2.10
N GLU A 435 -10.03 22.18 -3.34
CA GLU A 435 -11.33 22.77 -3.70
C GLU A 435 -12.50 21.83 -3.36
N ALA A 436 -12.32 20.51 -3.52
CA ALA A 436 -13.35 19.52 -3.20
C ALA A 436 -13.62 19.36 -1.70
N PHE A 437 -12.64 19.61 -0.81
CA PHE A 437 -12.72 19.26 0.60
C PHE A 437 -12.29 20.37 1.57
N ALA A 438 -12.08 21.62 1.08
CA ALA A 438 -11.64 22.72 1.93
C ALA A 438 -12.60 23.06 3.08
N ASP A 439 -13.88 22.85 2.88
CA ASP A 439 -14.93 23.10 3.87
C ASP A 439 -14.95 22.09 5.03
N MET A 440 -14.29 20.95 4.86
CA MET A 440 -14.16 19.89 5.87
C MET A 440 -12.92 20.03 6.75
N LEU A 441 -12.02 20.97 6.47
CA LEU A 441 -10.69 21.09 7.08
C LEU A 441 -10.44 22.51 7.61
N PRO A 442 -9.53 22.69 8.59
CA PRO A 442 -9.00 24.00 8.93
C PRO A 442 -8.33 24.65 7.69
N GLU A 443 -8.54 25.95 7.48
CA GLU A 443 -7.95 26.69 6.35
C GLU A 443 -6.41 26.53 6.31
N SER A 444 -5.76 26.57 7.47
CA SER A 444 -4.32 26.39 7.64
C SER A 444 -3.77 25.03 7.20
N VAL A 445 -4.64 24.03 7.04
CA VAL A 445 -4.32 22.68 6.58
C VAL A 445 -4.79 22.49 5.14
N ALA A 446 -6.00 22.95 4.82
CA ALA A 446 -6.56 22.83 3.46
C ALA A 446 -5.63 23.48 2.40
N TRP A 447 -4.93 24.57 2.76
CA TRP A 447 -4.02 25.30 1.87
C TRP A 447 -2.53 25.23 2.29
N ARG A 448 -2.19 24.25 3.17
CA ARG A 448 -0.80 23.98 3.56
C ARG A 448 -0.06 23.34 2.39
N GLN A 449 1.18 23.79 2.17
CA GLN A 449 2.11 23.17 1.24
C GLN A 449 2.42 21.71 1.64
N LYS A 450 2.68 20.87 0.63
CA LYS A 450 3.05 19.46 0.80
C LYS A 450 4.38 19.31 1.55
N GLU A 451 4.33 18.51 2.62
CA GLU A 451 5.50 17.91 3.26
C GLU A 451 5.54 16.41 2.95
N GLN A 452 6.70 15.86 2.61
CA GLN A 452 6.84 14.40 2.51
C GLN A 452 6.84 13.78 3.91
N PHE A 453 6.26 12.60 4.04
CA PHE A 453 6.15 11.94 5.35
C PHE A 453 7.51 11.75 6.04
N SER A 454 8.55 11.36 5.29
CA SER A 454 9.91 11.21 5.82
C SER A 454 10.51 12.52 6.36
N ASP A 455 10.10 13.66 5.82
CA ASP A 455 10.51 14.98 6.28
C ASP A 455 9.63 15.49 7.43
N GLY A 456 8.31 15.29 7.34
CA GLY A 456 7.31 15.74 8.31
C GLY A 456 7.43 15.09 9.70
N VAL A 457 7.95 13.87 9.79
CA VAL A 457 8.25 13.20 11.08
C VAL A 457 9.43 13.82 11.84
N GLY A 458 10.20 14.73 11.21
CA GLY A 458 11.29 15.50 11.78
C GLY A 458 12.56 15.44 10.94
N TYR A 459 13.04 16.58 10.51
CA TYR A 459 14.23 16.72 9.63
C TYR A 459 15.49 16.06 10.19
N SER A 460 15.71 16.11 11.51
CA SER A 460 16.86 15.49 12.17
C SER A 460 16.90 13.97 12.01
N TRP A 461 15.77 13.31 11.73
CA TRP A 461 15.73 11.87 11.47
C TRP A 461 16.56 11.51 10.23
N ILE A 462 16.32 12.17 9.10
CA ILE A 462 17.06 11.93 7.86
C ILE A 462 18.53 12.33 8.01
N ASP A 463 18.82 13.48 8.65
CA ASP A 463 20.18 13.96 8.81
C ASP A 463 21.01 12.99 9.66
N THR A 464 20.44 12.48 10.76
CA THR A 464 21.11 11.47 11.58
C THR A 464 21.35 10.16 10.83
N LEU A 465 20.40 9.68 10.04
CA LEU A 465 20.61 8.48 9.23
C LEU A 465 21.79 8.66 8.27
N LYS A 466 21.88 9.82 7.60
CA LYS A 466 23.01 10.14 6.72
C LYS A 466 24.33 10.17 7.49
N GLU A 467 24.36 10.79 8.66
CA GLU A 467 25.57 10.85 9.50
C GLU A 467 26.01 9.47 9.98
N VAL A 468 25.10 8.68 10.52
CA VAL A 468 25.39 7.33 11.02
C VAL A 468 25.91 6.43 9.90
N THR A 469 25.25 6.46 8.74
CA THR A 469 25.65 5.62 7.61
C THR A 469 26.96 6.11 6.96
N ALA A 470 27.25 7.42 6.98
CA ALA A 470 28.52 7.96 6.51
C ALA A 470 29.71 7.46 7.33
N VAL A 471 29.51 7.24 8.64
CA VAL A 471 30.53 6.68 9.54
C VAL A 471 30.62 5.16 9.41
N ALA A 472 29.47 4.48 9.28
CA ALA A 472 29.39 3.02 9.25
C ALA A 472 29.95 2.39 7.96
N VAL A 473 29.96 3.14 6.84
CA VAL A 473 30.42 2.67 5.54
C VAL A 473 31.65 3.47 5.10
N THR A 474 32.77 2.78 4.86
CA THR A 474 34.02 3.42 4.42
C THR A 474 33.97 3.78 2.92
N ASP A 475 34.85 4.70 2.50
CA ASP A 475 34.99 5.05 1.07
C ASP A 475 35.51 3.86 0.24
N GLU A 476 36.36 3.00 0.83
CA GLU A 476 36.84 1.77 0.23
C GLU A 476 35.69 0.79 -0.02
N GLN A 477 34.78 0.60 0.94
CA GLN A 477 33.58 -0.23 0.74
C GLN A 477 32.70 0.31 -0.40
N MET A 478 32.52 1.63 -0.48
CA MET A 478 31.76 2.23 -1.58
C MET A 478 32.45 2.05 -2.93
N ALA A 479 33.77 2.17 -3.01
CA ALA A 479 34.54 1.96 -4.25
C ALA A 479 34.37 0.54 -4.80
N HIS A 480 34.18 -0.44 -3.92
CA HIS A 480 33.98 -1.86 -4.28
C HIS A 480 32.50 -2.31 -4.21
N ALA A 481 31.55 -1.36 -4.14
CA ALA A 481 30.12 -1.67 -3.98
C ALA A 481 29.57 -2.55 -5.10
N ALA A 482 29.94 -2.30 -6.36
CA ALA A 482 29.49 -3.09 -7.51
C ALA A 482 30.08 -4.52 -7.55
N GLU A 483 31.27 -4.72 -6.97
CA GLU A 483 31.87 -6.06 -6.85
C GLU A 483 31.13 -6.88 -5.77
N ARG A 484 30.83 -6.23 -4.64
CA ARG A 484 30.11 -6.88 -3.53
C ARG A 484 28.64 -7.13 -3.84
N PHE A 485 27.98 -6.19 -4.50
CA PHE A 485 26.56 -6.21 -4.85
C PHE A 485 26.37 -6.08 -6.36
N PRO A 486 26.58 -7.15 -7.14
CA PRO A 486 26.52 -7.09 -8.61
C PRO A 486 25.11 -6.81 -9.14
N ILE A 487 24.07 -7.13 -8.35
CA ILE A 487 22.68 -6.82 -8.67
C ILE A 487 22.27 -5.58 -7.89
N ASN A 488 21.84 -4.53 -8.59
CA ASN A 488 21.42 -3.25 -8.00
C ASN A 488 22.48 -2.69 -7.04
N PRO A 489 23.69 -2.35 -7.51
CA PRO A 489 24.75 -1.85 -6.65
C PRO A 489 24.35 -0.51 -6.01
N PRO A 490 24.57 -0.35 -4.70
CA PRO A 490 24.23 0.87 -4.00
C PRO A 490 25.01 2.07 -4.53
N GLN A 491 24.34 3.23 -4.62
CA GLN A 491 24.89 4.46 -5.19
C GLN A 491 25.44 5.42 -4.13
N ASN A 492 25.09 5.20 -2.86
CA ASN A 492 25.55 6.00 -1.71
C ASN A 492 25.72 5.12 -0.47
N LYS A 493 26.32 5.70 0.59
CA LYS A 493 26.63 4.97 1.83
C LYS A 493 25.38 4.51 2.58
N GLU A 494 24.30 5.26 2.50
CA GLU A 494 23.03 4.88 3.14
C GLU A 494 22.40 3.66 2.45
N GLU A 495 22.35 3.64 1.12
CA GLU A 495 21.94 2.45 0.36
C GLU A 495 22.83 1.24 0.65
N TYR A 496 24.15 1.45 0.70
CA TYR A 496 25.11 0.39 1.04
C TYR A 496 24.82 -0.21 2.41
N TYR A 497 24.56 0.64 3.40
CA TYR A 497 24.24 0.22 4.76
C TYR A 497 22.95 -0.60 4.81
N TYR A 498 21.87 -0.12 4.18
CA TYR A 498 20.59 -0.83 4.13
C TYR A 498 20.71 -2.13 3.30
N ARG A 499 21.42 -2.09 2.18
CA ARG A 499 21.68 -3.27 1.35
C ARG A 499 22.42 -4.35 2.12
N THR A 500 23.39 -4.00 2.94
CA THR A 500 24.12 -4.95 3.79
C THR A 500 23.22 -5.63 4.81
N ILE A 501 22.30 -4.87 5.43
CA ILE A 501 21.31 -5.42 6.36
C ILE A 501 20.35 -6.36 5.63
N PHE A 502 19.82 -5.92 4.49
CA PHE A 502 18.88 -6.67 3.66
C PHE A 502 19.49 -8.02 3.20
N GLU A 503 20.71 -8.03 2.68
CA GLU A 503 21.39 -9.25 2.24
C GLU A 503 21.62 -10.24 3.40
N GLY A 504 21.80 -9.73 4.62
CA GLY A 504 21.89 -10.57 5.81
C GLY A 504 20.61 -11.36 6.11
N TYR A 505 19.46 -10.87 5.65
CA TYR A 505 18.17 -11.55 5.78
C TYR A 505 17.76 -12.29 4.51
N PHE A 506 18.08 -11.75 3.35
CA PHE A 506 17.61 -12.17 2.03
C PHE A 506 18.80 -12.24 1.04
N PRO A 507 19.62 -13.32 1.12
CA PRO A 507 20.87 -13.40 0.36
C PRO A 507 20.70 -13.80 -1.11
N SER A 508 19.49 -14.20 -1.55
CA SER A 508 19.29 -14.67 -2.92
C SER A 508 19.29 -13.53 -3.95
N ASP A 509 19.66 -13.87 -5.17
CA ASP A 509 19.56 -12.98 -6.33
C ASP A 509 18.10 -12.53 -6.58
N SER A 510 17.15 -13.41 -6.35
CA SER A 510 15.71 -13.11 -6.48
C SER A 510 15.28 -11.99 -5.52
N ALA A 511 15.77 -12.02 -4.28
CA ALA A 511 15.54 -10.94 -3.32
C ALA A 511 16.09 -9.60 -3.82
N ALA A 512 17.34 -9.62 -4.29
CA ALA A 512 17.98 -8.41 -4.79
C ALA A 512 17.26 -7.79 -5.98
N ARG A 513 16.79 -8.62 -6.93
CA ARG A 513 16.02 -8.18 -8.12
C ARG A 513 14.61 -7.69 -7.77
N SER A 514 14.07 -8.07 -6.62
CA SER A 514 12.74 -7.65 -6.16
C SER A 514 12.71 -6.19 -5.67
N VAL A 515 13.85 -5.57 -5.46
CA VAL A 515 13.97 -4.18 -5.01
C VAL A 515 14.27 -3.27 -6.19
N PRO A 516 13.61 -2.11 -6.32
CA PRO A 516 13.88 -1.15 -7.39
C PRO A 516 15.34 -0.68 -7.39
N SER A 517 15.94 -0.53 -8.60
CA SER A 517 17.36 -0.24 -8.78
C SER A 517 17.67 1.23 -9.08
N VAL A 518 16.68 2.07 -9.23
CA VAL A 518 16.88 3.45 -9.69
C VAL A 518 16.70 4.41 -8.52
N PRO A 519 17.75 5.16 -8.14
CA PRO A 519 17.60 6.25 -7.19
C PRO A 519 16.64 7.31 -7.76
N SER A 520 15.69 7.74 -6.96
CA SER A 520 14.79 8.83 -7.32
C SER A 520 15.27 10.15 -6.71
N VAL A 521 15.10 11.25 -7.42
CA VAL A 521 15.18 12.60 -6.85
C VAL A 521 13.78 12.99 -6.41
N ALA A 522 13.58 13.29 -5.13
CA ALA A 522 12.29 13.68 -4.59
C ALA A 522 11.14 12.72 -4.98
N CYS A 523 11.39 11.42 -5.01
CA CYS A 523 10.45 10.37 -5.43
C CYS A 523 10.06 10.38 -6.92
N SER A 524 10.80 11.07 -7.80
CA SER A 524 10.55 11.09 -9.25
C SER A 524 10.88 9.76 -9.93
N THR A 525 10.36 9.58 -11.14
CA THR A 525 10.82 8.50 -12.04
C THR A 525 12.01 8.98 -12.89
N ALA A 526 12.69 8.04 -13.55
CA ALA A 526 13.81 8.37 -14.44
C ALA A 526 13.37 9.30 -15.59
N GLU A 527 12.14 9.14 -16.08
CA GLU A 527 11.56 9.98 -17.13
C GLU A 527 11.33 11.41 -16.65
N ALA A 528 10.83 11.57 -15.41
CA ALA A 528 10.59 12.90 -14.83
C ALA A 528 11.89 13.65 -14.48
N LEU A 529 13.01 12.96 -14.28
CA LEU A 529 14.33 13.60 -14.13
C LEU A 529 14.75 14.43 -15.35
N ALA A 530 14.20 14.13 -16.52
CA ALA A 530 14.46 14.88 -17.74
C ALA A 530 13.69 16.22 -17.82
N TRP A 531 12.71 16.46 -16.94
CA TRP A 531 11.85 17.63 -16.98
C TRP A 531 12.58 18.93 -16.59
N ASP A 532 13.58 18.84 -15.72
CA ASP A 532 14.33 20.01 -15.30
C ASP A 532 15.83 19.72 -15.16
N ALA A 533 16.65 20.63 -15.66
CA ALA A 533 18.11 20.50 -15.58
C ALA A 533 18.64 20.55 -14.15
N SER A 534 17.91 21.15 -13.20
CA SER A 534 18.27 21.22 -11.77
C SER A 534 18.26 19.85 -11.10
N PHE A 535 17.58 18.86 -11.67
CA PHE A 535 17.58 17.48 -11.16
C PHE A 535 18.86 16.70 -11.47
N ARG A 536 19.70 17.23 -12.39
CA ARG A 536 20.93 16.56 -12.80
C ARG A 536 21.98 16.59 -11.68
N GLY A 537 22.47 15.42 -11.31
CA GLY A 537 23.49 15.30 -10.27
C GLY A 537 22.98 15.36 -8.83
N VAL A 538 21.68 15.46 -8.64
CA VAL A 538 21.05 15.34 -7.31
C VAL A 538 20.70 13.88 -7.08
N ASN A 539 21.22 13.29 -6.00
CA ASN A 539 20.98 11.90 -5.60
C ASN A 539 20.25 11.82 -4.25
N ASP A 540 19.49 12.87 -3.89
CA ASP A 540 18.72 12.88 -2.65
C ASP A 540 17.23 12.62 -2.95
N PRO A 541 16.65 11.52 -2.46
CA PRO A 541 15.24 11.23 -2.66
C PRO A 541 14.29 12.06 -1.77
N SER A 542 14.82 12.86 -0.83
CA SER A 542 13.97 13.70 0.05
C SER A 542 13.31 14.86 -0.70
N GLY A 543 12.17 15.35 -0.18
CA GLY A 543 11.46 16.51 -0.72
C GLY A 543 12.33 17.77 -0.76
N ARG A 544 13.28 17.88 0.17
CA ARG A 544 14.23 18.99 0.26
C ARG A 544 15.12 19.15 -0.99
N ALA A 545 15.31 18.09 -1.77
CA ALA A 545 16.09 18.14 -3.01
C ALA A 545 15.51 19.11 -4.07
N VAL A 546 14.22 19.44 -3.97
CA VAL A 546 13.50 20.34 -4.87
C VAL A 546 12.90 21.54 -4.14
N ALA A 547 13.44 21.90 -2.97
CA ALA A 547 12.92 22.99 -2.15
C ALA A 547 12.84 24.35 -2.86
N GLY A 548 13.71 24.63 -3.83
CA GLY A 548 13.65 25.86 -4.66
C GLY A 548 12.40 25.96 -5.54
N VAL A 549 11.65 24.89 -5.74
CA VAL A 549 10.37 24.90 -6.47
C VAL A 549 9.30 25.70 -5.73
N HIS A 550 9.38 25.76 -4.41
CA HIS A 550 8.43 26.49 -3.58
C HIS A 550 8.41 28.00 -3.84
N ASP A 551 9.58 28.60 -3.99
CA ASP A 551 9.72 30.06 -4.20
C ASP A 551 9.10 30.49 -5.53
N ASP A 552 9.10 29.60 -6.52
CA ASP A 552 8.57 29.84 -7.86
C ASP A 552 7.08 29.45 -7.99
N ALA A 553 6.59 28.51 -7.18
CA ALA A 553 5.27 27.89 -7.33
C ALA A 553 4.16 28.62 -6.58
N TYR A 554 4.46 29.33 -5.48
CA TYR A 554 3.46 29.95 -4.60
C TYR A 554 3.39 31.46 -4.80
N SER A 555 2.16 32.00 -4.90
CA SER A 555 1.98 33.46 -4.86
C SER A 555 2.29 33.95 -3.44
N LYS A 556 2.81 35.20 -3.33
CA LYS A 556 3.06 35.84 -2.04
C LYS A 556 1.82 35.87 -1.13
N GLU A 557 0.60 35.94 -1.68
CA GLU A 557 -0.67 35.91 -0.95
C GLU A 557 -0.93 34.58 -0.24
N HIS A 558 -0.53 33.43 -0.82
CA HIS A 558 -0.67 32.12 -0.18
C HIS A 558 0.46 31.86 0.83
N THR A 559 1.66 32.35 0.55
CA THR A 559 2.81 32.23 1.46
C THR A 559 2.65 33.12 2.70
N GLU A 560 2.08 34.31 2.56
CA GLU A 560 1.78 35.20 3.68
C GLU A 560 0.68 34.64 4.59
N LYS A 561 -0.36 34.00 4.04
CA LYS A 561 -1.38 33.29 4.83
C LYS A 561 -0.83 32.05 5.56
N ALA A 562 0.11 31.32 4.97
CA ALA A 562 0.75 30.17 5.61
C ALA A 562 1.78 30.53 6.68
N ASN A 563 2.40 31.73 6.60
CA ASN A 563 3.43 32.20 7.54
C ASN A 563 2.90 33.15 8.62
N THR A 564 1.59 33.45 8.63
CA THR A 564 1.00 34.43 9.56
C THR A 564 0.20 33.77 10.70
N ILE A 565 0.33 32.46 10.88
CA ILE A 565 -0.31 31.74 12.00
C ILE A 565 0.74 30.96 12.79
#